data_ba0a4d58c1080b131d98511702708be0
#
_entry.id   ba0a4d58c1080b131d98511702708be0
#
_cell.length_a   1.000
_cell.length_b   1.000
_cell.length_c   1.000
_cell.angle_alpha   90.00
_cell.angle_beta   90.00
_cell.angle_gamma   90.00
#
_symmetry.space_group_name_H-M   'P 1'
#
loop_
_entity.id
_entity.type
_entity.pdbx_description
1 polymer ?
#
loop_
_entity_poly.entity_id
_entity_poly.type
_entity_poly.pdbx_seq_one_letter_code
_entity_poly.pdbx_strand_id
1 'polypeptide(L)'
;YTGFAEVYDMLMNDVHYGAWADMYARMMTAYGIPRNAKVCECACGTGSLTLPLQQLGYEMMGIDLSQEMLWQAAQKARKAGFGIPFIRQDMRQLRLHRPVDAVLATCDGVNYLLQDVDAAAFFQSAWDAIKPGGGLFFDVSTPYKLEHLLGSQFMGEDRRDVTYMWQNRYFPERQQVEMHLAIFVKEPDGRYRRIDEEQVQRAYQAEKLVALLQSIGFVDVRVFGTNALTHPAPEEHRWHIAARKPE
;
A
#
# COMPACT_ATOMS: atom_id res chain seq x y z
N TYR A 1 4.60 -11.56 -11.24
CA TYR A 1 5.60 -10.76 -10.50
C TYR A 1 7.06 -11.21 -10.73
N THR A 2 7.30 -12.28 -11.51
CA THR A 2 8.67 -12.77 -11.77
C THR A 2 9.46 -11.72 -12.57
N GLY A 3 10.49 -11.15 -11.95
CA GLY A 3 11.32 -10.07 -12.50
C GLY A 3 10.82 -8.65 -12.22
N PHE A 4 9.51 -8.43 -11.98
CA PHE A 4 8.98 -7.11 -11.66
C PHE A 4 9.48 -6.61 -10.29
N ALA A 5 9.51 -7.48 -9.27
CA ALA A 5 10.01 -7.14 -7.95
C ALA A 5 11.47 -6.62 -7.94
N GLU A 6 12.31 -7.10 -8.87
CA GLU A 6 13.70 -6.66 -8.99
C GLU A 6 13.82 -5.19 -9.45
N VAL A 7 12.88 -4.73 -10.27
CA VAL A 7 12.90 -3.40 -10.88
C VAL A 7 11.91 -2.44 -10.25
N TYR A 8 11.06 -2.93 -9.35
CA TYR A 8 10.00 -2.14 -8.72
C TYR A 8 10.54 -0.88 -8.06
N ASP A 9 11.60 -1.00 -7.25
CA ASP A 9 12.19 0.15 -6.57
C ASP A 9 12.82 1.17 -7.55
N MET A 10 13.27 0.72 -8.73
CA MET A 10 13.77 1.61 -9.79
C MET A 10 12.63 2.41 -10.43
N LEU A 11 11.46 1.80 -10.58
CA LEU A 11 10.26 2.45 -11.12
C LEU A 11 9.64 3.43 -10.12
N MET A 12 9.75 3.13 -8.82
CA MET A 12 9.17 3.89 -7.71
C MET A 12 10.17 4.86 -7.04
N ASN A 13 11.26 5.22 -7.71
CA ASN A 13 12.32 6.05 -7.14
C ASN A 13 11.93 7.51 -6.89
N ASP A 14 10.82 7.97 -7.46
CA ASP A 14 10.19 9.27 -7.26
C ASP A 14 9.29 9.33 -6.00
N VAL A 15 9.00 8.17 -5.39
CA VAL A 15 8.23 8.10 -4.15
C VAL A 15 9.13 8.38 -2.94
N HIS A 16 8.84 9.46 -2.23
CA HIS A 16 9.58 9.84 -1.03
C HIS A 16 9.10 9.07 0.20
N TYR A 17 9.42 7.78 0.30
CA TYR A 17 8.99 6.89 1.39
C TYR A 17 9.34 7.37 2.80
N GLY A 18 10.45 8.14 2.96
CA GLY A 18 10.77 8.77 4.23
C GLY A 18 9.71 9.78 4.68
N ALA A 19 9.26 10.66 3.76
CA ALA A 19 8.19 11.61 4.04
C ALA A 19 6.84 10.92 4.33
N TRP A 20 6.57 9.80 3.66
CA TRP A 20 5.41 8.98 3.94
C TRP A 20 5.48 8.34 5.32
N ALA A 21 6.64 7.80 5.70
CA ALA A 21 6.85 7.23 7.03
C ALA A 21 6.62 8.28 8.14
N ASP A 22 7.12 9.50 7.94
CA ASP A 22 6.89 10.61 8.87
C ASP A 22 5.41 11.00 8.95
N MET A 23 4.69 11.00 7.83
CA MET A 23 3.25 11.27 7.79
C MET A 23 2.46 10.19 8.54
N TYR A 24 2.71 8.91 8.25
CA TYR A 24 2.05 7.80 8.95
C TYR A 24 2.41 7.77 10.44
N ALA A 25 3.65 8.09 10.81
CA ALA A 25 4.06 8.21 12.20
C ALA A 25 3.28 9.33 12.94
N ARG A 26 3.06 10.48 12.30
CA ARG A 26 2.19 11.54 12.86
C ARG A 26 0.74 11.08 12.98
N MET A 27 0.21 10.40 11.96
CA MET A 27 -1.15 9.87 11.98
C MET A 27 -1.33 8.85 13.11
N MET A 28 -0.43 7.87 13.24
CA MET A 28 -0.43 6.88 14.31
C MET A 28 -0.35 7.55 15.70
N THR A 29 0.53 8.56 15.86
CA THR A 29 0.64 9.32 17.12
C THR A 29 -0.67 10.04 17.46
N ALA A 30 -1.35 10.66 16.49
CA ALA A 30 -2.64 11.33 16.69
C ALA A 30 -3.75 10.35 17.13
N TYR A 31 -3.59 9.06 16.81
CA TYR A 31 -4.48 7.98 17.24
C TYR A 31 -4.01 7.25 18.51
N GLY A 32 -2.96 7.75 19.17
CA GLY A 32 -2.46 7.20 20.44
C GLY A 32 -1.50 6.02 20.29
N ILE A 33 -1.04 5.71 19.08
CA ILE A 33 -0.08 4.62 18.83
C ILE A 33 1.35 5.13 19.12
N PRO A 34 2.07 4.55 20.10
CA PRO A 34 3.40 5.01 20.47
C PRO A 34 4.46 4.58 19.46
N ARG A 35 5.63 5.24 19.45
CA ARG A 35 6.71 4.92 18.47
C ARG A 35 7.33 3.53 18.65
N ASN A 36 7.25 2.93 19.80
CA ASN A 36 7.71 1.56 20.04
C ASN A 36 6.61 0.50 19.80
N ALA A 37 5.51 0.89 19.16
CA ALA A 37 4.39 0.01 18.88
C ALA A 37 4.75 -1.10 17.89
N LYS A 38 4.05 -2.23 18.00
CA LYS A 38 4.09 -3.33 17.04
C LYS A 38 3.14 -3.01 15.87
N VAL A 39 3.69 -2.98 14.68
CA VAL A 39 2.98 -2.57 13.47
C VAL A 39 3.12 -3.63 12.38
N CYS A 40 1.98 -4.06 11.84
CA CYS A 40 1.94 -4.96 10.68
C CYS A 40 1.60 -4.16 9.43
N GLU A 41 2.47 -4.15 8.43
CA GLU A 41 2.18 -3.60 7.11
C GLU A 41 1.73 -4.71 6.17
N CYS A 42 0.47 -4.63 5.72
CA CYS A 42 -0.14 -5.51 4.72
C CYS A 42 0.12 -4.97 3.30
N ALA A 43 0.30 -5.86 2.33
CA ALA A 43 0.72 -5.54 0.97
C ALA A 43 2.01 -4.68 0.97
N CYS A 44 2.99 -5.07 1.79
CA CYS A 44 4.20 -4.28 2.03
C CYS A 44 5.15 -4.22 0.82
N GLY A 45 4.93 -5.03 -0.21
CA GLY A 45 5.76 -5.10 -1.40
C GLY A 45 7.23 -5.36 -1.05
N THR A 46 8.10 -4.52 -1.57
CA THR A 46 9.54 -4.56 -1.31
C THR A 46 9.95 -3.95 0.04
N GLY A 47 9.00 -3.63 0.93
CA GLY A 47 9.26 -3.07 2.26
C GLY A 47 9.76 -1.63 2.26
N SER A 48 9.50 -0.88 1.19
CA SER A 48 10.02 0.49 1.01
C SER A 48 9.46 1.48 2.02
N LEU A 49 8.28 1.24 2.60
CA LEU A 49 7.76 2.01 3.73
C LEU A 49 8.00 1.31 5.07
N THR A 50 7.97 -0.04 5.11
CA THR A 50 8.26 -0.83 6.32
C THR A 50 9.60 -0.41 6.94
N LEU A 51 10.64 -0.28 6.10
CA LEU A 51 12.00 0.01 6.57
C LEU A 51 12.15 1.41 7.21
N PRO A 52 11.69 2.51 6.60
CA PRO A 52 11.70 3.82 7.27
C PRO A 52 10.89 3.87 8.57
N LEU A 53 9.74 3.18 8.65
CA LEU A 53 8.97 3.10 9.88
C LEU A 53 9.73 2.34 10.98
N GLN A 54 10.45 1.25 10.63
CA GLN A 54 11.34 0.58 11.57
C GLN A 54 12.46 1.52 12.06
N GLN A 55 13.03 2.32 11.18
CA GLN A 55 14.05 3.33 11.55
C GLN A 55 13.51 4.42 12.48
N LEU A 56 12.23 4.75 12.38
CA LEU A 56 11.53 5.67 13.29
C LEU A 56 11.22 5.05 14.66
N GLY A 57 11.54 3.76 14.88
CA GLY A 57 11.44 3.09 16.16
C GLY A 57 10.22 2.19 16.34
N TYR A 58 9.38 1.98 15.32
CA TYR A 58 8.30 0.99 15.36
C TYR A 58 8.85 -0.43 15.24
N GLU A 59 8.23 -1.40 15.90
CA GLU A 59 8.53 -2.83 15.75
C GLU A 59 7.72 -3.37 14.55
N MET A 60 8.34 -3.33 13.36
CA MET A 60 7.65 -3.62 12.10
C MET A 60 7.64 -5.10 11.76
N MET A 61 6.56 -5.52 11.11
CA MET A 61 6.47 -6.73 10.30
C MET A 61 5.78 -6.42 8.97
N GLY A 62 6.14 -7.14 7.90
CA GLY A 62 5.54 -6.99 6.59
C GLY A 62 4.87 -8.27 6.12
N ILE A 63 3.71 -8.14 5.49
CA ILE A 63 3.07 -9.25 4.77
C ILE A 63 2.76 -8.85 3.34
N ASP A 64 2.89 -9.82 2.42
CA ASP A 64 2.54 -9.65 1.01
C ASP A 64 2.17 -11.01 0.41
N LEU A 65 1.49 -11.01 -0.73
CA LEU A 65 1.21 -12.23 -1.50
C LEU A 65 2.41 -12.68 -2.33
N SER A 66 3.24 -11.74 -2.79
CA SER A 66 4.39 -12.01 -3.64
C SER A 66 5.61 -12.41 -2.81
N GLN A 67 6.05 -13.64 -3.00
CA GLN A 67 7.29 -14.13 -2.39
C GLN A 67 8.52 -13.37 -2.87
N GLU A 68 8.51 -12.94 -4.14
CA GLU A 68 9.60 -12.18 -4.76
C GLU A 68 9.72 -10.78 -4.14
N MET A 69 8.59 -10.09 -3.90
CA MET A 69 8.57 -8.81 -3.20
C MET A 69 9.12 -8.95 -1.79
N LEU A 70 8.65 -9.95 -1.04
CA LEU A 70 9.12 -10.21 0.34
C LEU A 70 10.60 -10.56 0.38
N TRP A 71 11.12 -11.25 -0.64
CA TRP A 71 12.56 -11.54 -0.74
C TRP A 71 13.37 -10.24 -0.88
N GLN A 72 12.94 -9.31 -1.75
CA GLN A 72 13.56 -7.98 -1.87
C GLN A 72 13.49 -7.20 -0.56
N ALA A 73 12.32 -7.20 0.10
CA ALA A 73 12.12 -6.55 1.39
C ALA A 73 13.09 -7.09 2.45
N ALA A 74 13.22 -8.41 2.56
CA ALA A 74 14.11 -9.06 3.50
C ALA A 74 15.60 -8.74 3.21
N GLN A 75 16.00 -8.67 1.94
CA GLN A 75 17.36 -8.28 1.56
C GLN A 75 17.66 -6.82 1.96
N LYS A 76 16.73 -5.90 1.69
CA LYS A 76 16.86 -4.48 2.07
C LYS A 76 16.96 -4.32 3.59
N ALA A 77 16.08 -4.96 4.35
CA ALA A 77 16.09 -4.91 5.81
C ALA A 77 17.40 -5.45 6.39
N ARG A 78 17.86 -6.61 5.90
CA ARG A 78 19.14 -7.22 6.33
C ARG A 78 20.33 -6.31 6.01
N LYS A 79 20.37 -5.71 4.82
CA LYS A 79 21.43 -4.76 4.42
C LYS A 79 21.45 -3.51 5.31
N ALA A 80 20.28 -3.10 5.81
CA ALA A 80 20.14 -2.00 6.75
C ALA A 80 20.36 -2.39 8.23
N GLY A 81 20.67 -3.67 8.52
CA GLY A 81 20.93 -4.16 9.86
C GLY A 81 19.67 -4.50 10.68
N PHE A 82 18.51 -4.65 10.05
CA PHE A 82 17.26 -4.96 10.74
C PHE A 82 16.78 -6.39 10.49
N GLY A 83 16.28 -7.04 11.54
CA GLY A 83 15.66 -8.37 11.50
C GLY A 83 14.14 -8.30 11.39
N ILE A 84 13.60 -7.59 10.39
CA ILE A 84 12.16 -7.44 10.19
C ILE A 84 11.59 -8.75 9.66
N PRO A 85 10.54 -9.33 10.28
CA PRO A 85 9.85 -10.50 9.74
C PRO A 85 9.00 -10.10 8.52
N PHE A 86 9.23 -10.79 7.40
CA PHE A 86 8.42 -10.69 6.19
C PHE A 86 7.75 -12.04 5.92
N ILE A 87 6.42 -12.05 5.84
CA ILE A 87 5.64 -13.29 5.84
C ILE A 87 4.67 -13.28 4.66
N ARG A 88 4.66 -14.37 3.88
CA ARG A 88 3.69 -14.50 2.80
C ARG A 88 2.31 -14.82 3.36
N GLN A 89 1.39 -13.85 3.25
CA GLN A 89 -0.02 -14.00 3.64
C GLN A 89 -0.92 -13.16 2.73
N ASP A 90 -2.16 -13.61 2.60
CA ASP A 90 -3.25 -12.81 2.05
C ASP A 90 -3.82 -11.91 3.16
N MET A 91 -3.82 -10.59 2.94
CA MET A 91 -4.33 -9.64 3.92
C MET A 91 -5.82 -9.82 4.22
N ARG A 92 -6.61 -10.45 3.31
CA ARG A 92 -8.02 -10.80 3.54
C ARG A 92 -8.20 -11.87 4.61
N GLN A 93 -7.12 -12.56 4.96
CA GLN A 93 -7.07 -13.64 5.95
C GLN A 93 -5.86 -13.46 6.88
N LEU A 94 -5.61 -12.23 7.30
CA LEU A 94 -4.48 -11.88 8.17
C LEU A 94 -4.56 -12.66 9.47
N ARG A 95 -3.52 -13.44 9.76
CA ARG A 95 -3.39 -14.22 10.99
C ARG A 95 -2.03 -13.93 11.62
N LEU A 96 -2.05 -13.23 12.73
CA LEU A 96 -0.87 -12.92 13.52
C LEU A 96 -0.82 -13.80 14.77
N HIS A 97 0.38 -14.21 15.15
CA HIS A 97 0.57 -15.00 16.38
C HIS A 97 0.18 -14.22 17.64
N ARG A 98 0.34 -12.90 17.61
CA ARG A 98 -0.09 -11.97 18.68
C ARG A 98 -0.69 -10.71 18.06
N PRO A 99 -1.72 -10.12 18.68
CA PRO A 99 -2.26 -8.86 18.22
C PRO A 99 -1.22 -7.74 18.21
N VAL A 100 -1.37 -6.82 17.24
CA VAL A 100 -0.51 -5.65 17.04
C VAL A 100 -1.20 -4.36 17.46
N ASP A 101 -0.42 -3.31 17.65
CA ASP A 101 -0.95 -1.99 18.02
C ASP A 101 -1.52 -1.26 16.79
N ALA A 102 -0.98 -1.54 15.60
CA ALA A 102 -1.50 -0.99 14.35
C ALA A 102 -1.35 -1.95 13.16
N VAL A 103 -2.29 -1.87 12.23
CA VAL A 103 -2.20 -2.46 10.89
C VAL A 103 -2.13 -1.32 9.87
N LEU A 104 -1.20 -1.41 8.93
CA LEU A 104 -1.08 -0.53 7.77
C LEU A 104 -1.37 -1.28 6.48
N ALA A 105 -1.94 -0.60 5.47
CA ALA A 105 -1.99 -1.07 4.09
C ALA A 105 -1.79 0.13 3.16
N THR A 106 -0.56 0.35 2.75
CA THR A 106 -0.13 1.58 2.07
C THR A 106 0.15 1.37 0.59
N CYS A 107 0.40 2.45 -0.12
CA CYS A 107 0.72 2.41 -1.56
C CYS A 107 -0.34 1.67 -2.39
N ASP A 108 -1.60 2.10 -2.27
CA ASP A 108 -2.74 1.56 -3.02
C ASP A 108 -3.09 0.10 -2.72
N GLY A 109 -2.54 -0.53 -1.68
CA GLY A 109 -2.76 -1.93 -1.36
C GLY A 109 -4.23 -2.34 -1.31
N VAL A 110 -5.10 -1.46 -0.79
CA VAL A 110 -6.55 -1.68 -0.74
C VAL A 110 -7.22 -1.62 -2.12
N ASN A 111 -6.69 -0.85 -3.09
CA ASN A 111 -7.25 -0.79 -4.44
C ASN A 111 -7.12 -2.11 -5.21
N TYR A 112 -6.25 -3.02 -4.81
CA TYR A 112 -6.12 -4.37 -5.38
C TYR A 112 -7.20 -5.36 -4.90
N LEU A 113 -8.01 -4.98 -3.91
CA LEU A 113 -9.20 -5.72 -3.48
C LEU A 113 -10.36 -5.36 -4.43
N LEU A 114 -10.61 -6.18 -5.43
CA LEU A 114 -11.49 -5.83 -6.54
C LEU A 114 -12.98 -5.96 -6.24
N GLN A 115 -13.35 -6.61 -5.12
CA GLN A 115 -14.74 -6.85 -4.70
C GLN A 115 -15.00 -6.27 -3.32
N ASP A 116 -16.26 -5.84 -3.06
CA ASP A 116 -16.64 -5.33 -1.73
C ASP A 116 -16.42 -6.39 -0.63
N VAL A 117 -16.65 -7.66 -0.95
CA VAL A 117 -16.42 -8.79 -0.02
C VAL A 117 -14.93 -8.94 0.34
N ASP A 118 -14.02 -8.65 -0.59
CA ASP A 118 -12.57 -8.72 -0.33
C ASP A 118 -12.14 -7.60 0.62
N ALA A 119 -12.64 -6.37 0.39
CA ALA A 119 -12.37 -5.24 1.29
C ALA A 119 -12.94 -5.48 2.69
N ALA A 120 -14.17 -6.02 2.78
CA ALA A 120 -14.77 -6.40 4.05
C ALA A 120 -13.95 -7.48 4.77
N ALA A 121 -13.47 -8.49 4.05
CA ALA A 121 -12.64 -9.55 4.61
C ALA A 121 -11.30 -9.00 5.14
N PHE A 122 -10.65 -8.09 4.40
CA PHE A 122 -9.43 -7.43 4.86
C PHE A 122 -9.68 -6.59 6.14
N PHE A 123 -10.69 -5.73 6.13
CA PHE A 123 -10.95 -4.88 7.30
C PHE A 123 -11.37 -5.69 8.53
N GLN A 124 -12.11 -6.79 8.35
CA GLN A 124 -12.43 -7.71 9.44
C GLN A 124 -11.17 -8.41 9.96
N SER A 125 -10.30 -8.91 9.07
CA SER A 125 -9.06 -9.57 9.51
C SER A 125 -8.09 -8.61 10.18
N ALA A 126 -8.03 -7.34 9.75
CA ALA A 126 -7.29 -6.29 10.42
C ALA A 126 -7.87 -5.97 11.81
N TRP A 127 -9.22 -5.88 11.92
CA TRP A 127 -9.90 -5.72 13.20
C TRP A 127 -9.50 -6.83 14.20
N ASP A 128 -9.52 -8.07 13.74
CA ASP A 128 -9.18 -9.23 14.58
C ASP A 128 -7.71 -9.21 15.02
N ALA A 129 -6.82 -8.71 14.16
CA ALA A 129 -5.39 -8.62 14.41
C ALA A 129 -4.96 -7.44 15.30
N ILE A 130 -5.77 -6.38 15.39
CA ILE A 130 -5.48 -5.17 16.16
C ILE A 130 -5.92 -5.35 17.61
N LYS A 131 -5.08 -4.90 18.56
CA LYS A 131 -5.46 -4.81 20.01
C LYS A 131 -6.60 -3.81 20.24
N PRO A 132 -7.39 -3.96 21.32
CA PRO A 132 -8.23 -2.86 21.80
C PRO A 132 -7.43 -1.57 21.94
N GLY A 133 -7.99 -0.43 21.57
CA GLY A 133 -7.32 0.88 21.54
C GLY A 133 -6.35 1.10 20.37
N GLY A 134 -6.05 0.07 19.58
CA GLY A 134 -5.16 0.15 18.40
C GLY A 134 -5.83 0.72 17.15
N GLY A 135 -5.11 0.79 16.04
CA GLY A 135 -5.59 1.47 14.83
C GLY A 135 -5.29 0.77 13.50
N LEU A 136 -6.14 1.04 12.52
CA LEU A 136 -5.97 0.70 11.11
C LEU A 136 -5.68 1.97 10.31
N PHE A 137 -4.64 1.95 9.49
CA PHE A 137 -4.21 3.08 8.66
C PHE A 137 -3.93 2.59 7.25
N PHE A 138 -4.51 3.21 6.25
CA PHE A 138 -4.29 2.81 4.87
C PHE A 138 -4.48 3.99 3.92
N ASP A 139 -4.10 3.81 2.68
CA ASP A 139 -4.43 4.74 1.62
C ASP A 139 -5.09 4.05 0.43
N VAL A 140 -5.74 4.86 -0.36
CA VAL A 140 -6.31 4.45 -1.65
C VAL A 140 -6.08 5.53 -2.70
N SER A 141 -5.76 5.13 -3.91
CA SER A 141 -5.93 5.95 -5.09
C SER A 141 -7.40 6.28 -5.26
N THR A 142 -7.72 7.56 -5.43
CA THR A 142 -9.10 8.05 -5.50
C THR A 142 -9.79 7.66 -6.81
N PRO A 143 -11.14 7.69 -6.87
CA PRO A 143 -11.85 7.58 -8.13
C PRO A 143 -11.40 8.62 -9.16
N TYR A 144 -11.16 9.87 -8.74
CA TYR A 144 -10.66 10.93 -9.62
C TYR A 144 -9.33 10.53 -10.27
N LYS A 145 -8.37 10.03 -9.50
CA LYS A 145 -7.08 9.57 -10.04
C LYS A 145 -7.25 8.40 -11.00
N LEU A 146 -8.01 7.36 -10.60
CA LEU A 146 -8.13 6.14 -11.40
C LEU A 146 -8.92 6.35 -12.68
N GLU A 147 -9.94 7.21 -12.67
CA GLU A 147 -10.81 7.48 -13.83
C GLU A 147 -10.25 8.57 -14.74
N HIS A 148 -9.81 9.72 -14.17
CA HIS A 148 -9.48 10.90 -14.96
C HIS A 148 -7.98 11.04 -15.23
N LEU A 149 -7.11 10.68 -14.30
CA LEU A 149 -5.66 10.83 -14.47
C LEU A 149 -5.02 9.59 -15.08
N LEU A 150 -5.34 8.40 -14.57
CA LEU A 150 -4.90 7.15 -15.18
C LEU A 150 -5.81 6.77 -16.33
N GLY A 151 -7.12 6.74 -16.11
CA GLY A 151 -8.16 6.60 -17.11
C GLY A 151 -7.87 5.57 -18.18
N SER A 152 -8.05 5.93 -19.45
CA SER A 152 -7.67 5.14 -20.63
C SER A 152 -6.47 5.78 -21.33
N GLN A 153 -5.40 6.02 -20.59
CA GLN A 153 -4.20 6.72 -21.04
C GLN A 153 -3.06 5.75 -21.39
N PHE A 154 -2.22 6.22 -22.30
CA PHE A 154 -0.91 5.62 -22.54
C PHE A 154 0.16 6.56 -21.98
N MET A 155 1.04 6.03 -21.16
CA MET A 155 2.17 6.74 -20.56
C MET A 155 3.44 5.95 -20.79
N GLY A 156 4.57 6.61 -20.70
CA GLY A 156 5.87 5.95 -20.80
C GLY A 156 6.98 6.90 -20.44
N GLU A 157 8.10 6.32 -20.04
CA GLU A 157 9.28 7.06 -19.67
C GLU A 157 10.52 6.27 -20.06
N ASP A 158 11.50 6.98 -20.63
CA ASP A 158 12.82 6.44 -20.94
C ASP A 158 13.82 6.95 -19.92
N ARG A 159 14.25 6.06 -19.01
CA ARG A 159 15.28 6.33 -17.99
C ARG A 159 16.57 5.62 -18.40
N ARG A 160 17.68 6.01 -17.81
CA ARG A 160 19.02 5.49 -18.12
C ARG A 160 19.12 3.96 -18.18
N ASP A 161 18.53 3.27 -17.19
CA ASP A 161 18.68 1.82 -16.99
C ASP A 161 17.35 1.06 -17.12
N VAL A 162 16.23 1.77 -17.24
CA VAL A 162 14.90 1.20 -17.41
C VAL A 162 14.01 2.11 -18.25
N THR A 163 13.33 1.52 -19.21
CA THR A 163 12.30 2.18 -20.03
C THR A 163 10.99 1.45 -19.79
N TYR A 164 9.88 2.15 -19.69
CA TYR A 164 8.59 1.49 -19.59
C TYR A 164 7.53 2.14 -20.50
N MET A 165 6.60 1.31 -20.94
CA MET A 165 5.35 1.71 -21.56
C MET A 165 4.22 1.22 -20.66
N TRP A 166 3.28 2.11 -20.35
CA TRP A 166 2.19 1.86 -19.44
C TRP A 166 0.88 2.24 -20.11
N GLN A 167 0.04 1.24 -20.41
CA GLN A 167 -1.27 1.42 -21.00
C GLN A 167 -2.35 1.13 -19.98
N ASN A 168 -3.27 2.07 -19.81
CA ASN A 168 -4.41 1.94 -18.92
C ASN A 168 -5.72 1.81 -19.70
N ARG A 169 -6.67 1.12 -19.09
CA ARG A 169 -8.05 1.06 -19.56
C ARG A 169 -9.00 1.10 -18.36
N TYR A 170 -9.79 2.16 -18.27
CA TYR A 170 -10.80 2.30 -17.21
C TYR A 170 -12.13 1.71 -17.66
N PHE A 171 -12.82 1.02 -16.75
CA PHE A 171 -14.11 0.37 -16.94
C PHE A 171 -15.11 0.94 -15.92
N PRO A 172 -15.94 1.93 -16.30
CA PRO A 172 -16.85 2.61 -15.40
C PRO A 172 -17.85 1.68 -14.70
N GLU A 173 -18.35 0.66 -15.42
CA GLU A 173 -19.33 -0.30 -14.91
C GLU A 173 -18.78 -1.18 -13.77
N ARG A 174 -17.47 -1.39 -13.72
CA ARG A 174 -16.77 -2.13 -12.67
C ARG A 174 -16.03 -1.22 -11.69
N GLN A 175 -15.92 0.07 -12.02
CA GLN A 175 -15.09 1.05 -11.30
C GLN A 175 -13.63 0.57 -11.19
N GLN A 176 -13.09 0.00 -12.26
CA GLN A 176 -11.76 -0.60 -12.28
C GLN A 176 -10.91 -0.01 -13.40
N VAL A 177 -9.61 0.09 -13.13
CA VAL A 177 -8.60 0.36 -14.16
C VAL A 177 -7.73 -0.87 -14.33
N GLU A 178 -7.62 -1.35 -15.55
CA GLU A 178 -6.63 -2.36 -15.97
C GLU A 178 -5.39 -1.62 -16.46
N MET A 179 -4.23 -2.08 -15.99
CA MET A 179 -2.92 -1.48 -16.25
C MET A 179 -2.00 -2.54 -16.85
N HIS A 180 -1.50 -2.29 -18.06
CA HIS A 180 -0.55 -3.16 -18.75
C HIS A 180 0.78 -2.42 -18.86
N LEU A 181 1.81 -2.96 -18.23
CA LEU A 181 3.16 -2.40 -18.23
C LEU A 181 4.09 -3.30 -19.04
N ALA A 182 4.75 -2.74 -20.05
CA ALA A 182 5.91 -3.35 -20.69
C ALA A 182 7.15 -2.61 -20.22
N ILE A 183 8.02 -3.29 -19.49
CA ILE A 183 9.21 -2.73 -18.85
C ILE A 183 10.43 -3.32 -19.54
N PHE A 184 11.37 -2.48 -19.94
CA PHE A 184 12.62 -2.86 -20.61
C PHE A 184 13.78 -2.47 -19.70
N VAL A 185 14.47 -3.47 -19.17
CA VAL A 185 15.62 -3.30 -18.27
C VAL A 185 16.90 -3.49 -19.05
N LYS A 186 17.79 -2.50 -18.98
CA LYS A 186 19.07 -2.56 -19.66
C LYS A 186 20.00 -3.54 -18.94
N GLU A 187 20.52 -4.51 -19.69
CA GLU A 187 21.49 -5.49 -19.20
C GLU A 187 22.94 -4.99 -19.42
N PRO A 188 23.93 -5.54 -18.70
CA PRO A 188 25.33 -5.13 -18.82
C PRO A 188 25.92 -5.25 -20.23
N ASP A 189 25.37 -6.14 -21.04
CA ASP A 189 25.81 -6.35 -22.45
C ASP A 189 25.13 -5.38 -23.45
N GLY A 190 24.30 -4.44 -22.94
CA GLY A 190 23.60 -3.45 -23.74
C GLY A 190 22.27 -3.91 -24.33
N ARG A 191 21.88 -5.17 -24.17
CA ARG A 191 20.54 -5.66 -24.52
C ARG A 191 19.51 -5.21 -23.50
N TYR A 192 18.23 -5.37 -23.85
CA TYR A 192 17.13 -5.10 -22.95
C TYR A 192 16.34 -6.38 -22.66
N ARG A 193 16.13 -6.66 -21.38
CA ARG A 193 15.22 -7.69 -20.92
C ARG A 193 13.83 -7.08 -20.76
N ARG A 194 12.84 -7.69 -21.41
CA ARG A 194 11.44 -7.27 -21.29
C ARG A 194 10.75 -8.00 -20.14
N ILE A 195 9.96 -7.25 -19.38
CA ILE A 195 9.07 -7.73 -18.34
C ILE A 195 7.68 -7.18 -18.68
N ASP A 196 6.69 -8.05 -18.73
CA ASP A 196 5.29 -7.66 -18.86
C ASP A 196 4.59 -7.85 -17.52
N GLU A 197 3.85 -6.84 -17.09
CA GLU A 197 3.11 -6.84 -15.83
C GLU A 197 1.68 -6.35 -16.08
N GLU A 198 0.71 -7.06 -15.51
CA GLU A 198 -0.70 -6.70 -15.56
C GLU A 198 -1.21 -6.48 -14.14
N GLN A 199 -1.88 -5.35 -13.94
CA GLN A 199 -2.46 -4.98 -12.66
C GLN A 199 -3.87 -4.48 -12.85
N VAL A 200 -4.72 -4.71 -11.85
CA VAL A 200 -6.08 -4.17 -11.81
C VAL A 200 -6.29 -3.50 -10.48
N GLN A 201 -6.76 -2.27 -10.50
CA GLN A 201 -7.16 -1.54 -9.31
C GLN A 201 -8.62 -1.14 -9.37
N ARG A 202 -9.27 -1.12 -8.20
CA ARG A 202 -10.65 -0.67 -8.05
C ARG A 202 -10.70 0.71 -7.40
N ALA A 203 -11.57 1.57 -7.95
CA ALA A 203 -11.91 2.87 -7.38
C ALA A 203 -12.95 2.70 -6.27
N TYR A 204 -12.59 3.06 -5.04
CA TYR A 204 -13.50 3.05 -3.90
C TYR A 204 -14.01 4.45 -3.59
N GLN A 205 -15.30 4.59 -3.27
CA GLN A 205 -15.85 5.83 -2.72
C GLN A 205 -15.52 5.92 -1.23
N ALA A 206 -15.10 7.09 -0.75
CA ALA A 206 -14.69 7.30 0.64
C ALA A 206 -15.81 6.94 1.62
N GLU A 207 -17.05 7.33 1.30
CA GLU A 207 -18.22 7.10 2.13
C GLU A 207 -18.50 5.60 2.31
N LYS A 208 -18.27 4.79 1.25
CA LYS A 208 -18.43 3.32 1.32
C LYS A 208 -17.38 2.70 2.22
N LEU A 209 -16.12 3.15 2.12
CA LEU A 209 -15.04 2.67 2.98
C LEU A 209 -15.32 3.03 4.46
N VAL A 210 -15.74 4.27 4.73
CA VAL A 210 -16.10 4.73 6.07
C VAL A 210 -17.26 3.89 6.64
N ALA A 211 -18.34 3.73 5.88
CA ALA A 211 -19.50 2.94 6.32
C ALA A 211 -19.13 1.48 6.59
N LEU A 212 -18.28 0.88 5.74
CA LEU A 212 -17.82 -0.50 5.93
C LEU A 212 -16.97 -0.64 7.20
N LEU A 213 -16.02 0.25 7.45
CA LEU A 213 -15.21 0.26 8.67
C LEU A 213 -16.08 0.40 9.92
N GLN A 214 -17.05 1.32 9.89
CA GLN A 214 -17.99 1.53 11.00
C GLN A 214 -18.88 0.31 11.24
N SER A 215 -19.31 -0.39 10.20
CA SER A 215 -20.13 -1.60 10.32
C SER A 215 -19.38 -2.77 10.97
N ILE A 216 -18.05 -2.81 10.85
CA ILE A 216 -17.17 -3.79 11.51
C ILE A 216 -16.96 -3.43 12.99
N GLY A 217 -17.11 -2.14 13.34
CA GLY A 217 -16.97 -1.65 14.72
C GLY A 217 -15.89 -0.59 14.91
N PHE A 218 -15.11 -0.25 13.86
CA PHE A 218 -14.13 0.83 13.96
C PHE A 218 -14.83 2.17 14.28
N VAL A 219 -14.19 2.96 15.12
CA VAL A 219 -14.61 4.31 15.51
C VAL A 219 -13.55 5.33 15.08
N ASP A 220 -13.88 6.62 15.20
CA ASP A 220 -12.99 7.73 14.82
C ASP A 220 -12.40 7.56 13.42
N VAL A 221 -13.27 7.11 12.47
CA VAL A 221 -12.87 6.91 11.08
C VAL A 221 -12.74 8.26 10.39
N ARG A 222 -11.54 8.59 9.92
CA ARG A 222 -11.25 9.87 9.24
C ARG A 222 -10.58 9.63 7.90
N VAL A 223 -10.92 10.50 6.95
CA VAL A 223 -10.33 10.55 5.60
C VAL A 223 -9.52 11.84 5.48
N PHE A 224 -8.29 11.72 5.02
CA PHE A 224 -7.34 12.81 4.84
C PHE A 224 -6.90 12.90 3.38
N GLY A 225 -6.48 14.09 2.95
CA GLY A 225 -5.93 14.32 1.61
C GLY A 225 -4.48 13.80 1.44
N THR A 226 -3.93 13.98 0.25
CA THR A 226 -2.67 13.38 -0.22
C THR A 226 -1.45 13.73 0.64
N ASN A 227 -1.31 14.97 1.05
CA ASN A 227 -0.04 15.46 1.61
C ASN A 227 -0.15 16.01 3.04
N ALA A 228 -1.35 16.01 3.61
CA ALA A 228 -1.57 16.61 4.93
C ALA A 228 -2.72 15.89 5.63
N LEU A 229 -2.66 15.86 6.96
CA LEU A 229 -3.75 15.38 7.81
C LEU A 229 -4.92 16.39 7.82
N THR A 230 -5.34 16.81 6.64
CA THR A 230 -6.41 17.78 6.38
C THR A 230 -7.55 17.13 5.62
N HIS A 231 -8.71 17.77 5.60
CA HIS A 231 -9.84 17.31 4.81
C HIS A 231 -9.46 17.24 3.32
N PRO A 232 -9.81 16.15 2.59
CA PRO A 232 -9.45 16.02 1.18
C PRO A 232 -10.10 17.08 0.29
N ALA A 233 -9.38 17.53 -0.74
CA ALA A 233 -9.91 18.35 -1.81
C ALA A 233 -10.78 17.50 -2.78
N PRO A 234 -11.67 18.12 -3.60
CA PRO A 234 -12.51 17.37 -4.56
C PRO A 234 -11.74 16.54 -5.59
N GLU A 235 -10.57 17.04 -6.04
CA GLU A 235 -9.71 16.40 -7.06
C GLU A 235 -8.47 15.74 -6.42
N GLU A 236 -8.60 15.28 -5.19
CA GLU A 236 -7.50 14.61 -4.49
C GLU A 236 -7.08 13.32 -5.21
N HIS A 237 -5.78 13.10 -5.35
CA HIS A 237 -5.28 11.90 -6.04
C HIS A 237 -5.23 10.67 -5.12
N ARG A 238 -5.20 10.90 -3.83
CA ARG A 238 -5.06 9.87 -2.80
C ARG A 238 -5.78 10.28 -1.54
N TRP A 239 -6.46 9.32 -0.95
CA TRP A 239 -6.98 9.45 0.41
C TRP A 239 -6.18 8.58 1.36
N HIS A 240 -5.81 9.16 2.49
CA HIS A 240 -5.32 8.41 3.64
C HIS A 240 -6.45 8.24 4.65
N ILE A 241 -6.67 7.03 5.10
CA ILE A 241 -7.74 6.69 6.01
C ILE A 241 -7.15 6.16 7.31
N ALA A 242 -7.68 6.64 8.43
CA ALA A 242 -7.37 6.17 9.77
C ALA A 242 -8.64 5.77 10.49
N ALA A 243 -8.57 4.68 11.25
CA ALA A 243 -9.69 4.17 12.04
C ALA A 243 -9.17 3.56 13.34
N ARG A 244 -9.92 3.70 14.45
CA ARG A 244 -9.56 3.16 15.76
C ARG A 244 -10.42 1.96 16.11
N LYS A 245 -9.81 0.91 16.65
CA LYS A 245 -10.53 -0.13 17.38
C LYS A 245 -10.80 0.38 18.80
N PRO A 246 -12.05 0.38 19.32
CA PRO A 246 -12.34 0.76 20.70
C PRO A 246 -11.54 -0.06 21.72
N GLU A 247 -11.49 0.47 22.97
CA GLU A 247 -10.94 -0.24 24.14
C GLU A 247 -11.72 -1.52 24.47
#